data_1e01732e3cbdcc266ed7b411fe35651d
#
_entry.id   1e01732e3cbdcc266ed7b411fe35651d
#
_cell.length_a   1.000
_cell.length_b   1.000
_cell.length_c   1.000
_cell.angle_alpha   90.00
_cell.angle_beta   90.00
_cell.angle_gamma   90.00
#
_symmetry.space_group_name_H-M   'P 1'
#
loop_
_entity.id
_entity.type
_entity.pdbx_description
1 polymer ?
#
loop_
_entity_poly.entity_id
_entity_poly.type
_entity_poly.pdbx_seq_one_letter_code
_entity_poly.pdbx_strand_id
1 'polypeptide(L)'
;VMENKDFIISKFKEVKSLEYVPSNRANNTGIGKTFEDYIGVVENNLDEPDLAGFEIKSHRGASCSYVTLFTKSPSFPKRANAYLKDKFGTPYEDAPSINSLHTSMFANSYNTYMKKYSFKLLNNPVAKTILIGVFDLNTKELLDCSVGYTYQDIQKALTKKLKNLLYVTAQTKKEGGKELFYFNKADIYTEPSFERFISLLTDGKIMYDIRIGSYKSGPKYGMPHDHGSGFRILEANIRLLYLSLIHISEPTRPLYI
;
A
#
# COMPACT_ATOMS: atom_id res chain seq x y z
N VAL A 1 18.99 -7.73 16.07
CA VAL A 1 17.78 -8.20 15.37
C VAL A 1 16.95 -9.14 16.23
N MET A 2 17.58 -10.05 17.02
CA MET A 2 16.84 -10.95 17.94
C MET A 2 16.16 -10.17 19.08
N GLU A 3 16.86 -9.25 19.72
CA GLU A 3 16.32 -8.42 20.83
C GLU A 3 15.07 -7.63 20.41
N ASN A 4 15.08 -7.01 19.22
CA ASN A 4 13.94 -6.24 18.73
C ASN A 4 12.70 -7.11 18.44
N LYS A 5 12.92 -8.35 17.97
CA LYS A 5 11.83 -9.29 17.71
C LYS A 5 11.18 -9.77 19.01
N ASP A 6 11.97 -10.13 20.00
CA ASP A 6 11.45 -10.58 21.30
C ASP A 6 10.71 -9.45 22.00
N PHE A 7 11.20 -8.22 21.86
CA PHE A 7 10.55 -7.04 22.39
C PHE A 7 9.16 -6.84 21.75
N ILE A 8 9.04 -6.87 20.40
CA ILE A 8 7.74 -6.67 19.74
C ILE A 8 6.75 -7.80 20.05
N ILE A 9 7.22 -9.04 20.20
CA ILE A 9 6.41 -10.18 20.64
C ILE A 9 5.89 -9.96 22.07
N SER A 10 6.73 -9.51 22.96
CA SER A 10 6.33 -9.15 24.35
C SER A 10 5.24 -8.10 24.36
N LYS A 11 5.42 -7.03 23.60
CA LYS A 11 4.43 -5.95 23.49
C LYS A 11 3.07 -6.44 22.95
N PHE A 12 3.09 -7.27 21.93
CA PHE A 12 1.85 -7.88 21.45
C PHE A 12 1.17 -8.74 22.53
N LYS A 13 1.92 -9.58 23.26
CA LYS A 13 1.38 -10.41 24.34
C LYS A 13 0.80 -9.59 25.50
N GLU A 14 1.41 -8.46 25.84
CA GLU A 14 0.89 -7.51 26.82
C GLU A 14 -0.51 -7.02 26.39
N VAL A 15 -0.66 -6.55 25.14
CA VAL A 15 -1.97 -6.06 24.64
C VAL A 15 -2.99 -7.20 24.54
N LYS A 16 -2.57 -8.37 24.07
CA LYS A 16 -3.44 -9.55 23.99
C LYS A 16 -4.03 -9.93 25.37
N SER A 17 -3.25 -9.81 26.44
CA SER A 17 -3.69 -10.15 27.81
C SER A 17 -4.77 -9.22 28.35
N LEU A 18 -4.98 -8.05 27.75
CA LEU A 18 -6.05 -7.12 28.11
C LEU A 18 -7.42 -7.55 27.58
N GLU A 19 -7.47 -8.59 26.72
CA GLU A 19 -8.68 -9.06 26.05
C GLU A 19 -9.34 -7.92 25.23
N TYR A 20 -10.60 -7.58 25.51
CA TYR A 20 -11.31 -6.54 24.79
C TYR A 20 -11.03 -5.15 25.32
N VAL A 21 -10.44 -4.29 24.49
CA VAL A 21 -10.14 -2.88 24.80
C VAL A 21 -11.00 -1.94 23.96
N PRO A 22 -11.43 -0.79 24.49
CA PRO A 22 -12.23 0.18 23.74
C PRO A 22 -11.43 0.85 22.65
N SER A 23 -12.08 1.17 21.52
CA SER A 23 -11.47 1.95 20.45
C SER A 23 -11.14 3.36 20.92
N ASN A 24 -9.90 3.80 20.68
CA ASN A 24 -9.42 5.15 21.01
C ASN A 24 -9.79 6.20 19.94
N ARG A 25 -10.26 5.76 18.76
CA ARG A 25 -10.61 6.64 17.64
C ARG A 25 -11.83 6.07 16.90
N ALA A 26 -12.71 6.95 16.47
CA ALA A 26 -13.84 6.58 15.62
C ALA A 26 -13.36 6.14 14.21
N ASN A 27 -14.23 5.43 13.49
CA ASN A 27 -14.05 4.98 12.10
C ASN A 27 -12.97 3.90 11.89
N ASN A 28 -12.68 3.64 10.63
CA ASN A 28 -11.82 2.51 10.22
C ASN A 28 -10.38 2.58 10.72
N THR A 29 -9.86 3.76 11.00
CA THR A 29 -8.50 3.96 11.53
C THR A 29 -8.39 3.68 13.03
N GLY A 30 -9.52 3.48 13.71
CA GLY A 30 -9.57 3.24 15.16
C GLY A 30 -8.78 2.02 15.60
N ILE A 31 -8.81 0.93 14.83
CA ILE A 31 -8.11 -0.31 15.20
C ILE A 31 -6.58 -0.15 15.21
N GLY A 32 -5.99 0.49 14.19
CA GLY A 32 -4.56 0.77 14.14
C GLY A 32 -4.13 1.66 15.30
N LYS A 33 -4.79 2.82 15.42
CA LYS A 33 -4.49 3.79 16.48
C LYS A 33 -4.60 3.20 17.88
N THR A 34 -5.63 2.38 18.14
CA THR A 34 -5.81 1.74 19.44
C THR A 34 -4.65 0.79 19.75
N PHE A 35 -4.24 -0.05 18.81
CA PHE A 35 -3.11 -0.95 19.03
C PHE A 35 -1.80 -0.19 19.26
N GLU A 36 -1.49 0.79 18.42
CA GLU A 36 -0.30 1.64 18.51
C GLU A 36 -0.22 2.35 19.86
N ASP A 37 -1.33 2.91 20.35
CA ASP A 37 -1.40 3.57 21.65
C ASP A 37 -1.06 2.60 22.80
N TYR A 38 -1.61 1.38 22.76
CA TYR A 38 -1.36 0.37 23.81
C TYR A 38 0.07 -0.15 23.84
N ILE A 39 0.77 -0.19 22.71
CA ILE A 39 2.19 -0.57 22.66
C ILE A 39 3.15 0.61 22.84
N GLY A 40 2.62 1.85 22.96
CA GLY A 40 3.39 3.05 23.22
C GLY A 40 4.03 3.68 21.96
N VAL A 41 3.47 3.45 20.77
CA VAL A 41 3.88 4.14 19.55
C VAL A 41 3.34 5.56 19.56
N VAL A 42 4.25 6.53 19.40
CA VAL A 42 3.89 7.94 19.22
C VAL A 42 3.70 8.21 17.73
N GLU A 43 2.48 8.62 17.35
CA GLU A 43 2.18 9.02 15.98
C GLU A 43 3.09 10.17 15.56
N ASN A 44 3.92 9.93 14.54
CA ASN A 44 4.80 10.93 13.95
C ASN A 44 4.74 10.82 12.40
N ASN A 45 5.17 11.88 11.72
CA ASN A 45 5.21 11.94 10.25
C ASN A 45 6.58 11.55 9.69
N LEU A 46 7.40 10.83 10.45
CA LEU A 46 8.72 10.41 10.03
C LEU A 46 8.63 9.13 9.16
N ASP A 47 9.55 9.00 8.24
CA ASP A 47 9.69 7.81 7.37
C ASP A 47 10.44 6.67 8.11
N GLU A 48 10.27 6.55 9.42
CA GLU A 48 10.89 5.53 10.27
C GLU A 48 9.89 4.43 10.62
N PRO A 49 10.36 3.21 10.96
CA PRO A 49 9.49 2.15 11.45
C PRO A 49 8.78 2.56 12.74
N ASP A 50 7.56 2.08 12.94
CA ASP A 50 6.71 2.44 14.08
C ASP A 50 7.33 2.07 15.42
N LEU A 51 7.87 0.85 15.54
CA LEU A 51 8.46 0.35 16.78
C LEU A 51 9.54 -0.72 16.52
N ALA A 52 10.71 -0.56 17.14
CA ALA A 52 11.79 -1.56 17.13
C ALA A 52 12.21 -2.06 15.72
N GLY A 53 12.03 -1.25 14.69
CA GLY A 53 12.34 -1.60 13.29
C GLY A 53 11.21 -2.34 12.55
N PHE A 54 10.00 -2.37 13.14
CA PHE A 54 8.79 -2.95 12.55
C PHE A 54 7.78 -1.88 12.18
N GLU A 55 7.21 -2.00 10.99
CA GLU A 55 5.95 -1.36 10.63
C GLU A 55 4.82 -2.17 11.28
N ILE A 56 3.80 -1.48 11.80
CA ILE A 56 2.68 -2.12 12.49
C ILE A 56 1.40 -1.93 11.66
N LYS A 57 0.70 -3.02 11.41
CA LYS A 57 -0.61 -2.97 10.77
C LYS A 57 -1.60 -3.83 11.51
N SER A 58 -2.72 -3.22 11.88
CA SER A 58 -3.83 -3.90 12.57
C SER A 58 -5.08 -3.90 11.71
N HIS A 59 -5.77 -5.03 11.70
CA HIS A 59 -6.97 -5.19 10.87
C HIS A 59 -8.07 -6.00 11.54
N ARG A 60 -9.31 -5.81 11.07
CA ARG A 60 -10.53 -6.52 11.49
C ARG A 60 -10.79 -7.72 10.59
N GLY A 61 -10.17 -8.87 10.87
CA GLY A 61 -10.38 -10.05 10.03
C GLY A 61 -9.87 -9.90 8.59
N ALA A 62 -10.52 -10.54 7.62
CA ALA A 62 -10.13 -10.45 6.21
C ALA A 62 -10.51 -9.08 5.62
N SER A 63 -9.51 -8.32 5.16
CA SER A 63 -9.71 -7.04 4.48
C SER A 63 -9.64 -7.22 2.96
N CYS A 64 -10.61 -6.62 2.25
CA CYS A 64 -10.60 -6.49 0.79
C CYS A 64 -10.04 -5.14 0.32
N SER A 65 -9.43 -4.37 1.21
CA SER A 65 -8.91 -3.04 0.93
C SER A 65 -7.52 -3.11 0.32
N TYR A 66 -7.24 -2.17 -0.60
CA TYR A 66 -5.89 -1.94 -1.08
C TYR A 66 -5.11 -1.04 -0.12
N VAL A 67 -3.89 -1.42 0.19
CA VAL A 67 -2.94 -0.62 0.96
C VAL A 67 -1.84 -0.11 0.06
N THR A 68 -1.38 1.12 0.32
CA THR A 68 -0.27 1.72 -0.40
C THR A 68 1.05 1.11 0.10
N LEU A 69 1.83 0.55 -0.81
CA LEU A 69 3.19 0.09 -0.53
C LEU A 69 4.15 1.28 -0.45
N PHE A 70 4.10 2.11 -1.48
CA PHE A 70 4.83 3.37 -1.53
C PHE A 70 4.27 4.28 -2.63
N THR A 71 4.44 5.58 -2.44
CA THR A 71 4.20 6.60 -3.45
C THR A 71 5.53 6.97 -4.10
N LYS A 72 5.56 7.02 -5.42
CA LYS A 72 6.73 7.43 -6.18
C LYS A 72 6.31 7.86 -7.58
N SER A 73 6.82 8.98 -8.04
CA SER A 73 6.67 9.38 -9.44
C SER A 73 7.53 8.47 -10.34
N PRO A 74 7.12 8.23 -11.58
CA PRO A 74 7.93 7.48 -12.55
C PRO A 74 9.35 8.05 -12.68
N SER A 75 10.30 7.18 -13.00
CA SER A 75 11.71 7.52 -13.16
C SER A 75 11.94 8.40 -14.39
N PHE A 76 11.13 8.18 -15.42
CA PHE A 76 11.21 8.89 -16.69
C PHE A 76 9.82 8.97 -17.40
N PRO A 77 9.61 10.00 -18.26
CA PRO A 77 10.40 11.22 -18.37
C PRO A 77 10.22 12.13 -17.13
N LYS A 78 10.92 13.24 -17.09
CA LYS A 78 10.68 14.25 -16.04
C LYS A 78 9.23 14.73 -16.10
N ARG A 79 8.54 14.84 -14.95
CA ARG A 79 7.11 15.18 -14.83
C ARG A 79 6.17 14.17 -15.52
N ALA A 80 6.53 12.90 -15.50
CA ALA A 80 5.85 11.82 -16.22
C ALA A 80 4.34 11.72 -15.96
N ASN A 81 3.89 11.80 -14.69
CA ASN A 81 2.46 11.76 -14.39
C ASN A 81 1.72 12.97 -14.98
N ALA A 82 2.34 14.16 -14.97
CA ALA A 82 1.77 15.34 -15.61
C ALA A 82 1.65 15.16 -17.14
N TYR A 83 2.68 14.60 -17.77
CA TYR A 83 2.64 14.26 -19.19
C TYR A 83 1.48 13.32 -19.53
N LEU A 84 1.31 12.23 -18.76
CA LEU A 84 0.18 11.30 -18.98
C LEU A 84 -1.17 11.99 -18.79
N LYS A 85 -1.30 12.82 -17.76
CA LYS A 85 -2.51 13.59 -17.49
C LYS A 85 -2.84 14.55 -18.63
N ASP A 86 -1.86 15.27 -19.13
CA ASP A 86 -2.07 16.27 -20.18
C ASP A 86 -2.43 15.60 -21.51
N LYS A 87 -1.84 14.42 -21.81
CA LYS A 87 -2.05 13.72 -23.09
C LYS A 87 -3.29 12.81 -23.09
N PHE A 88 -3.57 12.12 -22.00
CA PHE A 88 -4.59 11.05 -21.92
C PHE A 88 -5.65 11.30 -20.83
N GLY A 89 -5.51 12.37 -20.05
CA GLY A 89 -6.45 12.69 -18.98
C GLY A 89 -7.78 13.21 -19.50
N THR A 90 -8.67 13.45 -18.56
CA THR A 90 -10.03 13.95 -18.81
C THR A 90 -10.18 15.36 -18.26
N PRO A 91 -10.74 16.28 -19.04
CA PRO A 91 -11.11 17.61 -18.53
C PRO A 91 -12.03 17.53 -17.33
N TYR A 92 -11.86 18.44 -16.38
CA TYR A 92 -12.86 18.61 -15.32
C TYR A 92 -14.15 19.21 -15.88
N GLU A 93 -15.30 18.78 -15.38
CA GLU A 93 -16.61 19.33 -15.77
C GLU A 93 -16.73 20.83 -15.44
N ASP A 94 -16.23 21.20 -14.25
CA ASP A 94 -16.24 22.59 -13.74
C ASP A 94 -15.03 23.44 -14.18
N ALA A 95 -14.05 22.85 -14.86
CA ALA A 95 -12.85 23.53 -15.37
C ALA A 95 -12.29 22.81 -16.61
N PRO A 96 -12.96 22.92 -17.80
CA PRO A 96 -12.63 22.14 -18.98
C PRO A 96 -11.25 22.40 -19.60
N SER A 97 -10.59 23.50 -19.21
CA SER A 97 -9.23 23.85 -19.69
C SER A 97 -8.11 23.07 -19.01
N ILE A 98 -8.41 22.30 -17.97
CA ILE A 98 -7.43 21.52 -17.20
C ILE A 98 -7.91 20.10 -17.01
N ASN A 99 -6.95 19.15 -16.95
CA ASN A 99 -7.23 17.72 -16.92
C ASN A 99 -6.92 17.10 -15.55
N SER A 100 -7.53 15.94 -15.33
CA SER A 100 -7.15 14.97 -14.32
C SER A 100 -6.94 13.59 -14.96
N LEU A 101 -6.16 12.74 -14.30
CA LEU A 101 -5.99 11.33 -14.67
C LEU A 101 -6.01 10.49 -13.41
N HIS A 102 -7.11 9.78 -13.19
CA HIS A 102 -7.31 8.88 -12.07
C HIS A 102 -7.65 7.50 -12.63
N THR A 103 -6.71 6.57 -12.55
CA THR A 103 -6.93 5.20 -13.01
C THR A 103 -5.95 4.23 -12.38
N SER A 104 -6.42 3.00 -12.11
CA SER A 104 -5.59 1.92 -11.61
C SER A 104 -5.28 0.94 -12.73
N MET A 105 -4.06 0.42 -12.78
CA MET A 105 -3.60 -0.48 -13.82
C MET A 105 -2.78 -1.64 -13.27
N PHE A 106 -2.88 -2.78 -13.92
CA PHE A 106 -2.20 -4.03 -13.60
C PHE A 106 -1.30 -4.47 -14.75
N ALA A 107 -0.40 -5.43 -14.48
CA ALA A 107 0.46 -5.99 -15.53
C ALA A 107 -0.20 -7.16 -16.27
N ASN A 108 -1.15 -7.86 -15.65
CA ASN A 108 -1.79 -9.04 -16.24
C ASN A 108 -3.08 -8.73 -17.03
N SER A 109 -3.59 -7.51 -16.97
CA SER A 109 -4.85 -7.15 -17.62
C SER A 109 -4.88 -5.71 -18.12
N TYR A 110 -5.70 -5.47 -19.12
CA TYR A 110 -6.05 -4.13 -19.57
C TYR A 110 -7.21 -3.59 -18.74
N ASN A 111 -7.13 -2.33 -18.33
CA ASN A 111 -8.27 -1.64 -17.78
C ASN A 111 -9.09 -0.93 -18.87
N THR A 112 -10.14 -0.24 -18.47
CA THR A 112 -10.91 0.67 -19.31
C THR A 112 -10.90 2.06 -18.70
N TYR A 113 -10.44 3.05 -19.46
CA TYR A 113 -10.45 4.44 -19.04
C TYR A 113 -11.22 5.30 -20.05
N MET A 114 -12.27 5.96 -19.54
CA MET A 114 -13.11 6.92 -20.27
C MET A 114 -13.69 6.38 -21.61
N LYS A 115 -13.88 5.07 -21.72
CA LYS A 115 -14.33 4.38 -22.96
C LYS A 115 -13.46 4.69 -24.17
N LYS A 116 -12.22 5.11 -23.98
CA LYS A 116 -11.29 5.50 -25.07
C LYS A 116 -9.94 4.80 -24.97
N TYR A 117 -9.40 4.67 -23.77
CA TYR A 117 -8.08 4.13 -23.54
C TYR A 117 -8.10 2.88 -22.66
N SER A 118 -7.07 2.08 -22.77
CA SER A 118 -6.70 1.05 -21.83
C SER A 118 -5.29 1.32 -21.31
N PHE A 119 -5.10 1.15 -20.00
CA PHE A 119 -3.78 1.21 -19.38
C PHE A 119 -3.35 -0.17 -18.91
N LYS A 120 -2.07 -0.45 -19.01
CA LYS A 120 -1.46 -1.71 -18.55
C LYS A 120 -0.02 -1.47 -18.16
N LEU A 121 0.45 -2.15 -17.09
CA LEU A 121 1.87 -2.17 -16.75
C LEU A 121 2.59 -3.18 -17.64
N LEU A 122 3.74 -2.79 -18.15
CA LEU A 122 4.60 -3.62 -19.01
C LEU A 122 5.92 -3.86 -18.27
N ASN A 123 6.10 -5.08 -17.76
CA ASN A 123 7.35 -5.47 -17.13
C ASN A 123 8.36 -5.89 -18.19
N ASN A 124 9.50 -5.22 -18.24
CA ASN A 124 10.63 -5.56 -19.13
C ASN A 124 11.85 -5.95 -18.30
N PRO A 125 12.05 -7.25 -18.01
CA PRO A 125 13.16 -7.71 -17.20
C PRO A 125 14.53 -7.55 -17.87
N VAL A 126 14.59 -7.50 -19.21
CA VAL A 126 15.84 -7.28 -19.95
C VAL A 126 16.31 -5.84 -19.79
N ALA A 127 15.42 -4.88 -20.00
CA ALA A 127 15.71 -3.46 -19.80
C ALA A 127 15.68 -3.05 -18.31
N LYS A 128 15.25 -3.94 -17.42
CA LYS A 128 15.05 -3.68 -15.98
C LYS A 128 14.16 -2.46 -15.73
N THR A 129 13.00 -2.45 -16.41
CA THR A 129 12.02 -1.36 -16.33
C THR A 129 10.60 -1.89 -16.20
N ILE A 130 9.74 -1.08 -15.62
CA ILE A 130 8.28 -1.22 -15.63
C ILE A 130 7.73 0.00 -16.34
N LEU A 131 7.10 -0.20 -17.50
CA LEU A 131 6.52 0.87 -18.29
C LEU A 131 5.01 0.98 -18.08
N ILE A 132 4.48 2.18 -18.21
CA ILE A 132 3.04 2.43 -18.29
C ILE A 132 2.67 2.43 -19.77
N GLY A 133 2.03 1.37 -20.22
CA GLY A 133 1.49 1.26 -21.55
C GLY A 133 0.10 1.91 -21.63
N VAL A 134 -0.09 2.78 -22.60
CA VAL A 134 -1.40 3.34 -22.98
C VAL A 134 -1.79 2.79 -24.34
N PHE A 135 -2.98 2.23 -24.45
CA PHE A 135 -3.47 1.53 -25.62
C PHE A 135 -4.81 2.12 -26.06
N ASP A 136 -5.10 2.03 -27.34
CA ASP A 136 -6.47 2.21 -27.80
C ASP A 136 -7.39 1.14 -27.18
N LEU A 137 -8.57 1.56 -26.71
CA LEU A 137 -9.48 0.64 -26.01
C LEU A 137 -9.95 -0.52 -26.91
N ASN A 138 -10.22 -0.26 -28.19
CA ASN A 138 -10.86 -1.22 -29.10
C ASN A 138 -9.83 -2.06 -29.82
N THR A 139 -8.84 -1.42 -30.44
CA THR A 139 -7.82 -2.10 -31.28
C THR A 139 -6.70 -2.72 -30.47
N LYS A 140 -6.50 -2.26 -29.22
CA LYS A 140 -5.33 -2.61 -28.37
C LYS A 140 -3.99 -2.21 -28.99
N GLU A 141 -4.00 -1.28 -29.93
CA GLU A 141 -2.80 -0.66 -30.45
C GLU A 141 -2.09 0.14 -29.36
N LEU A 142 -0.78 0.00 -29.24
CA LEU A 142 0.05 0.73 -28.28
C LEU A 142 0.20 2.18 -28.75
N LEU A 143 -0.35 3.10 -27.99
CA LEU A 143 -0.29 4.54 -28.27
C LEU A 143 0.90 5.23 -27.59
N ASP A 144 1.31 4.74 -26.41
CA ASP A 144 2.41 5.30 -25.65
C ASP A 144 2.97 4.29 -24.64
N CYS A 145 4.29 4.25 -24.50
CA CYS A 145 4.99 3.52 -23.44
C CYS A 145 6.28 4.27 -22.99
N SER A 146 6.27 5.59 -23.15
CA SER A 146 7.44 6.43 -22.84
C SER A 146 7.64 6.71 -21.34
N VAL A 147 6.63 6.38 -20.52
CA VAL A 147 6.64 6.60 -19.08
C VAL A 147 6.95 5.31 -18.35
N GLY A 148 7.87 5.37 -17.38
CA GLY A 148 8.17 4.17 -16.63
C GLY A 148 9.06 4.37 -15.41
N TYR A 149 9.36 3.26 -14.78
CA TYR A 149 10.21 3.11 -13.62
C TYR A 149 11.42 2.25 -13.95
N THR A 150 12.59 2.59 -13.43
CA THR A 150 13.71 1.65 -13.37
C THR A 150 13.53 0.70 -12.19
N TYR A 151 14.00 -0.53 -12.32
CA TYR A 151 14.05 -1.49 -11.20
C TYR A 151 14.82 -0.92 -10.02
N GLN A 152 15.92 -0.21 -10.29
CA GLN A 152 16.74 0.42 -9.26
C GLN A 152 15.95 1.41 -8.41
N ASP A 153 15.12 2.24 -9.03
CA ASP A 153 14.32 3.23 -8.32
C ASP A 153 13.20 2.60 -7.49
N ILE A 154 12.59 1.54 -8.02
CA ILE A 154 11.58 0.77 -7.27
C ILE A 154 12.23 0.06 -6.09
N GLN A 155 13.38 -0.59 -6.29
CA GLN A 155 14.10 -1.28 -5.23
C GLN A 155 14.51 -0.32 -4.11
N LYS A 156 15.02 0.88 -4.45
CA LYS A 156 15.31 1.92 -3.46
C LYS A 156 14.06 2.34 -2.67
N ALA A 157 12.93 2.53 -3.35
CA ALA A 157 11.67 2.90 -2.70
C ALA A 157 11.15 1.79 -1.77
N LEU A 158 11.21 0.53 -2.21
CA LEU A 158 10.86 -0.64 -1.40
C LEU A 158 11.74 -0.76 -0.15
N THR A 159 13.06 -0.68 -0.32
CA THR A 159 14.00 -0.77 0.81
C THR A 159 13.76 0.34 1.84
N LYS A 160 13.40 1.54 1.38
CA LYS A 160 13.09 2.65 2.27
C LYS A 160 11.76 2.46 3.01
N LYS A 161 10.71 1.99 2.31
CA LYS A 161 9.33 1.97 2.82
C LYS A 161 8.87 0.62 3.34
N LEU A 162 9.37 -0.47 2.78
CA LEU A 162 9.00 -1.81 3.19
C LEU A 162 9.94 -2.29 4.30
N LYS A 163 9.44 -2.28 5.52
CA LYS A 163 10.15 -2.70 6.73
C LYS A 163 9.66 -4.09 7.17
N ASN A 164 10.28 -4.68 8.17
CA ASN A 164 9.69 -5.83 8.84
C ASN A 164 8.30 -5.44 9.33
N LEU A 165 7.37 -6.36 9.27
CA LEU A 165 5.95 -6.09 9.51
C LEU A 165 5.45 -6.92 10.69
N LEU A 166 4.85 -6.24 11.66
CA LEU A 166 3.96 -6.87 12.63
C LEU A 166 2.52 -6.72 12.13
N TYR A 167 1.90 -7.82 11.78
CA TYR A 167 0.54 -7.86 11.26
C TYR A 167 -0.41 -8.42 12.29
N VAL A 168 -1.27 -7.57 12.85
CA VAL A 168 -2.11 -7.89 14.00
C VAL A 168 -3.56 -8.03 13.57
N THR A 169 -4.21 -9.11 13.98
CA THR A 169 -5.64 -9.34 13.74
C THR A 169 -6.40 -9.15 15.05
N ALA A 170 -7.50 -8.43 14.99
CA ALA A 170 -8.41 -8.29 16.11
C ALA A 170 -9.79 -8.85 15.82
N GLN A 171 -10.40 -9.48 16.81
CA GLN A 171 -11.82 -9.67 16.88
C GLN A 171 -12.47 -8.37 17.35
N THR A 172 -13.69 -8.11 16.87
CA THR A 172 -14.41 -6.88 17.18
C THR A 172 -15.77 -7.19 17.78
N LYS A 173 -16.19 -6.41 18.77
CA LYS A 173 -17.58 -6.40 19.25
C LYS A 173 -18.01 -4.96 19.51
N LYS A 174 -19.33 -4.74 19.57
CA LYS A 174 -19.91 -3.47 19.98
C LYS A 174 -20.60 -3.64 21.33
N GLU A 175 -20.32 -2.76 22.26
CA GLU A 175 -20.90 -2.75 23.60
C GLU A 175 -21.11 -1.31 24.05
N GLY A 176 -22.31 -0.95 24.51
CA GLY A 176 -22.64 0.40 24.94
C GLY A 176 -22.42 1.48 23.86
N GLY A 177 -22.59 1.14 22.58
CA GLY A 177 -22.36 2.06 21.44
C GLY A 177 -20.89 2.26 21.08
N LYS A 178 -19.95 1.62 21.81
CA LYS A 178 -18.51 1.67 21.52
C LYS A 178 -18.04 0.40 20.84
N GLU A 179 -17.08 0.53 19.93
CA GLU A 179 -16.37 -0.60 19.35
C GLU A 179 -15.23 -1.03 20.28
N LEU A 180 -15.10 -2.34 20.49
CA LEU A 180 -14.05 -2.96 21.28
C LEU A 180 -13.26 -3.92 20.40
N PHE A 181 -11.95 -4.00 20.64
CA PHE A 181 -11.01 -4.83 19.93
C PHE A 181 -10.36 -5.85 20.87
N TYR A 182 -10.32 -7.11 20.45
CA TYR A 182 -9.48 -8.13 21.04
C TYR A 182 -8.37 -8.51 20.06
N PHE A 183 -7.16 -8.01 20.28
CA PHE A 183 -5.98 -8.27 19.46
C PHE A 183 -5.45 -9.68 19.75
N ASN A 184 -6.05 -10.68 19.12
CA ASN A 184 -5.87 -12.09 19.50
C ASN A 184 -4.81 -12.85 18.69
N LYS A 185 -4.44 -12.35 17.49
CA LYS A 185 -3.45 -12.97 16.61
C LYS A 185 -2.47 -11.94 16.08
N ALA A 186 -1.21 -12.35 15.93
CA ALA A 186 -0.24 -11.56 15.21
C ALA A 186 0.76 -12.45 14.47
N ASP A 187 1.22 -11.94 13.34
CA ASP A 187 2.24 -12.55 12.50
C ASP A 187 3.38 -11.54 12.30
N ILE A 188 4.61 -12.03 12.31
CA ILE A 188 5.79 -11.26 11.98
C ILE A 188 6.28 -11.68 10.60
N TYR A 189 6.41 -10.70 9.71
CA TYR A 189 6.99 -10.87 8.38
C TYR A 189 8.33 -10.14 8.32
N THR A 190 9.36 -10.83 7.85
CA THR A 190 10.69 -10.28 7.68
C THR A 190 11.24 -10.57 6.29
N GLU A 191 12.31 -9.86 5.93
CA GLU A 191 12.97 -10.02 4.63
C GLU A 191 12.06 -9.66 3.45
N PRO A 192 11.65 -8.38 3.30
CA PRO A 192 10.92 -7.94 2.12
C PRO A 192 11.78 -8.11 0.86
N SER A 193 11.20 -8.67 -0.21
CA SER A 193 11.94 -9.04 -1.43
C SER A 193 11.45 -8.25 -2.63
N PHE A 194 12.41 -7.65 -3.35
CA PHE A 194 12.17 -6.99 -4.64
C PHE A 194 11.72 -8.00 -5.71
N GLU A 195 12.30 -9.21 -5.72
CA GLU A 195 11.94 -10.27 -6.67
C GLU A 195 10.47 -10.69 -6.48
N ARG A 196 10.02 -10.80 -5.23
CA ARG A 196 8.60 -11.06 -4.93
C ARG A 196 7.71 -9.90 -5.38
N PHE A 197 8.14 -8.65 -5.21
CA PHE A 197 7.41 -7.51 -5.73
C PHE A 197 7.22 -7.60 -7.24
N ILE A 198 8.27 -7.90 -8.01
CA ILE A 198 8.19 -8.03 -9.47
C ILE A 198 7.28 -9.20 -9.87
N SER A 199 7.38 -10.35 -9.20
CA SER A 199 6.49 -11.48 -9.46
C SER A 199 5.03 -11.12 -9.19
N LEU A 200 4.72 -10.54 -8.04
CA LEU A 200 3.35 -10.14 -7.67
C LEU A 200 2.78 -9.04 -8.57
N LEU A 201 3.63 -8.13 -9.05
CA LEU A 201 3.23 -7.13 -10.05
C LEU A 201 2.89 -7.80 -11.39
N THR A 202 3.73 -8.70 -11.85
CA THR A 202 3.51 -9.45 -13.11
C THR A 202 2.24 -10.31 -13.04
N ASP A 203 1.98 -10.92 -11.89
CA ASP A 203 0.77 -11.73 -11.62
C ASP A 203 -0.51 -10.88 -11.44
N GLY A 204 -0.40 -9.53 -11.45
CA GLY A 204 -1.53 -8.64 -11.27
C GLY A 204 -2.04 -8.56 -9.82
N LYS A 205 -1.21 -8.85 -8.84
CA LYS A 205 -1.54 -8.67 -7.41
C LYS A 205 -1.12 -7.30 -6.89
N ILE A 206 -0.21 -6.62 -7.60
CA ILE A 206 0.19 -5.24 -7.33
C ILE A 206 -0.28 -4.37 -8.49
N MET A 207 -0.94 -3.27 -8.18
CA MET A 207 -1.35 -2.26 -9.15
C MET A 207 -0.53 -0.98 -8.99
N TYR A 208 -0.42 -0.24 -10.08
CA TYR A 208 -0.10 1.17 -10.02
C TYR A 208 -1.40 1.98 -10.11
N ASP A 209 -1.58 2.88 -9.18
CA ASP A 209 -2.75 3.74 -9.09
C ASP A 209 -2.31 5.18 -9.32
N ILE A 210 -2.58 5.72 -10.51
CA ILE A 210 -2.28 7.11 -10.84
C ILE A 210 -3.42 8.00 -10.37
N ARG A 211 -3.07 9.04 -9.61
CA ARG A 211 -4.01 9.99 -9.00
C ARG A 211 -3.51 11.42 -9.18
N ILE A 212 -3.44 11.86 -10.42
CA ILE A 212 -2.95 13.20 -10.71
C ILE A 212 -4.08 14.09 -11.24
N GLY A 213 -4.19 15.27 -10.66
CA GLY A 213 -5.10 16.33 -11.09
C GLY A 213 -4.37 17.61 -11.41
N SER A 214 -5.12 18.68 -11.42
CA SER A 214 -4.64 20.06 -11.55
C SER A 214 -5.28 20.93 -10.48
N TYR A 215 -4.56 21.92 -9.98
CA TYR A 215 -5.16 22.92 -9.09
C TYR A 215 -6.24 23.70 -9.84
N LYS A 216 -7.45 23.74 -9.27
CA LYS A 216 -8.62 24.37 -9.91
C LYS A 216 -8.78 25.86 -9.58
N SER A 217 -7.98 26.39 -8.65
CA SER A 217 -8.10 27.78 -8.20
C SER A 217 -6.79 28.30 -7.62
N GLY A 218 -6.74 29.61 -7.40
CA GLY A 218 -5.63 30.31 -6.79
C GLY A 218 -4.38 30.44 -7.67
N PRO A 219 -3.24 30.84 -7.08
CA PRO A 219 -1.99 31.11 -7.83
C PRO A 219 -1.40 29.89 -8.55
N LYS A 220 -1.82 28.68 -8.17
CA LYS A 220 -1.38 27.41 -8.77
C LYS A 220 -2.34 26.87 -9.83
N TYR A 221 -3.35 27.63 -10.25
CA TYR A 221 -4.32 27.16 -11.24
C TYR A 221 -3.65 26.50 -12.44
N GLY A 222 -4.13 25.32 -12.82
CA GLY A 222 -3.61 24.52 -13.93
C GLY A 222 -2.32 23.75 -13.64
N MET A 223 -1.63 24.04 -12.53
CA MET A 223 -0.42 23.26 -12.17
C MET A 223 -0.81 21.84 -11.77
N PRO A 224 0.04 20.84 -12.12
CA PRO A 224 -0.18 19.45 -11.71
C PRO A 224 -0.21 19.30 -10.20
N HIS A 225 -1.15 18.49 -9.72
CA HIS A 225 -1.31 18.11 -8.33
C HIS A 225 -1.48 16.59 -8.21
N ASP A 226 -0.45 15.91 -7.75
CA ASP A 226 -0.48 14.46 -7.54
C ASP A 226 -1.00 14.17 -6.12
N HIS A 227 -2.06 13.36 -6.03
CA HIS A 227 -2.73 12.96 -4.79
C HIS A 227 -2.20 11.63 -4.23
N GLY A 228 -0.95 11.30 -4.49
CA GLY A 228 -0.32 10.09 -4.01
C GLY A 228 -0.42 8.91 -4.98
N SER A 229 -0.05 9.17 -6.23
CA SER A 229 0.16 8.09 -7.21
C SER A 229 1.22 7.11 -6.70
N GLY A 230 0.94 5.80 -6.80
CA GLY A 230 1.85 4.81 -6.23
C GLY A 230 1.41 3.37 -6.43
N PHE A 231 2.24 2.46 -5.95
CA PHE A 231 1.99 1.03 -5.99
C PHE A 231 1.16 0.59 -4.79
N ARG A 232 0.14 -0.23 -5.06
CA ARG A 232 -0.81 -0.73 -4.06
C ARG A 232 -1.00 -2.22 -4.19
N ILE A 233 -1.29 -2.88 -3.08
CA ILE A 233 -1.59 -4.31 -2.99
C ILE A 233 -2.82 -4.52 -2.12
N LEU A 234 -3.60 -5.58 -2.38
CA LEU A 234 -4.62 -6.02 -1.41
C LEU A 234 -3.96 -6.34 -0.07
N GLU A 235 -4.52 -5.85 1.02
CA GLU A 235 -3.98 -6.06 2.37
C GLU A 235 -3.73 -7.55 2.66
N ALA A 236 -4.65 -8.42 2.26
CA ALA A 236 -4.51 -9.86 2.41
C ALA A 236 -3.29 -10.46 1.69
N ASN A 237 -2.74 -9.77 0.68
CA ASN A 237 -1.60 -10.21 -0.11
C ASN A 237 -0.27 -9.60 0.35
N ILE A 238 -0.27 -8.64 1.29
CA ILE A 238 0.96 -7.95 1.73
C ILE A 238 2.03 -8.93 2.22
N ARG A 239 1.61 -10.01 2.87
CA ARG A 239 2.48 -11.09 3.36
C ARG A 239 3.31 -11.75 2.26
N LEU A 240 2.82 -11.77 1.02
CA LEU A 240 3.49 -12.42 -0.11
C LEU A 240 4.77 -11.68 -0.55
N LEU A 241 4.96 -10.43 -0.09
CA LEU A 241 6.16 -9.64 -0.34
C LEU A 241 7.38 -10.08 0.49
N TYR A 242 7.17 -10.88 1.53
CA TYR A 242 8.19 -11.26 2.51
C TYR A 242 8.65 -12.70 2.33
N LEU A 243 9.93 -12.97 2.65
CA LEU A 243 10.52 -14.31 2.55
C LEU A 243 10.30 -15.13 3.82
N SER A 244 10.20 -14.47 4.98
CA SER A 244 10.07 -15.15 6.27
C SER A 244 8.79 -14.75 7.00
N LEU A 245 8.14 -15.75 7.62
CA LEU A 245 6.92 -15.61 8.41
C LEU A 245 7.09 -16.32 9.75
N ILE A 246 6.72 -15.65 10.83
CA ILE A 246 6.67 -16.21 12.16
C ILE A 246 5.28 -15.96 12.75
N HIS A 247 4.56 -17.02 13.05
CA HIS A 247 3.32 -16.94 13.81
C HIS A 247 3.63 -16.75 15.29
N ILE A 248 3.02 -15.75 15.91
CA ILE A 248 3.08 -15.59 17.37
C ILE A 248 1.98 -16.49 17.95
N SER A 249 2.33 -17.75 18.23
CA SER A 249 1.45 -18.71 18.89
C SER A 249 1.53 -18.59 20.41
N GLU A 250 0.48 -18.98 21.12
CA GLU A 250 0.56 -19.21 22.56
C GLU A 250 1.50 -20.40 22.82
N PRO A 251 2.28 -20.38 23.93
CA PRO A 251 2.91 -21.60 24.39
C PRO A 251 1.78 -22.61 24.62
N THR A 252 1.87 -23.76 23.97
CA THR A 252 1.01 -24.91 24.27
C THR A 252 1.13 -25.17 25.77
N ARG A 253 0.05 -24.97 26.52
CA ARG A 253 0.03 -25.43 27.92
C ARG A 253 0.34 -26.92 27.92
N PRO A 254 1.34 -27.40 28.67
CA PRO A 254 1.50 -28.82 28.82
C PRO A 254 0.19 -29.35 29.42
N LEU A 255 -0.45 -30.29 28.72
CA LEU A 255 -1.50 -31.10 29.32
C LEU A 255 -0.81 -31.91 30.44
N TYR A 256 -0.97 -31.44 31.68
CA TYR A 256 -0.69 -32.30 32.84
C TYR A 256 -1.80 -33.35 32.83
N ILE A 257 -1.41 -34.57 32.47
CA ILE A 257 -2.17 -35.78 32.67
C ILE A 257 -2.03 -36.17 34.14
#